data_23f07c48cd055435f6cb83058f1a95ee
#
_entry.id   23f07c48cd055435f6cb83058f1a95ee
#
_cell.length_a   1.000
_cell.length_b   1.000
_cell.length_c   1.000
_cell.angle_alpha   90.00
_cell.angle_beta   90.00
_cell.angle_gamma   90.00
#
_symmetry.space_group_name_H-M   'P 1'
#
loop_
_entity.id
_entity.type
_entity.pdbx_description
1 polymer ?
#
loop_
_entity_poly.entity_id
_entity_poly.type
_entity_poly.pdbx_seq_one_letter_code
_entity_poly.pdbx_strand_id
1 'polypeptide(L)'
;MSPAEDSLPPPAPSMANVRERLQQWLGAPIVREFAVSGGYTPALRFRIETASGDRGFVKVAVNPYTRRALIREAEVLSALQALGMPFVPQLIAVDPDPIHPLLVLEDLGDARWPPPWDEALVESVLSTLRELHETPTTLPSYAEVHPEEDHGWLDVAADPQPFLDLGLVSGAWLDASLSTLVAAERNVETRGSTLTHFDLRSDNLCQSQRGVVIIDWNFACAGNPLLDLGFWLPSLSIEGGPSPETLIGEQPEIAAFVSGFFAARAGQPPIPSAPHVRPLQIKQLRAALAWALPALGLRPTRNVSA
;
A
#
# COMPACT_ATOMS: atom_id res chain seq x y z
N MET A 1 34.50 3.94 12.33
CA MET A 1 33.94 4.24 10.99
C MET A 1 33.34 5.63 11.07
N SER A 2 33.80 6.53 10.24
CA SER A 2 33.41 7.95 10.20
C SER A 2 31.93 8.07 9.90
N PRO A 3 31.17 9.04 10.52
CA PRO A 3 29.77 9.24 10.17
C PRO A 3 29.71 9.72 8.70
N ALA A 4 28.89 9.04 7.91
CA ALA A 4 28.62 9.41 6.53
C ALA A 4 28.12 10.85 6.50
N GLU A 5 28.71 11.65 5.63
CA GLU A 5 28.38 13.03 5.34
C GLU A 5 26.87 13.19 5.16
N ASP A 6 26.30 14.00 6.03
CA ASP A 6 24.92 14.50 5.97
C ASP A 6 24.82 15.44 4.76
N SER A 7 24.83 14.86 3.55
CA SER A 7 24.55 15.63 2.34
C SER A 7 23.07 15.99 2.35
N LEU A 8 22.77 17.28 2.38
CA LEU A 8 21.42 17.82 2.22
C LEU A 8 20.70 17.09 1.08
N PRO A 9 19.43 16.73 1.26
CA PRO A 9 18.68 16.08 0.18
C PRO A 9 18.74 16.97 -1.07
N PRO A 10 18.87 16.36 -2.26
CA PRO A 10 18.92 17.14 -3.50
C PRO A 10 17.67 18.01 -3.61
N PRO A 11 17.78 19.22 -4.19
CA PRO A 11 16.63 20.10 -4.37
C PRO A 11 15.60 19.41 -5.25
N ALA A 12 14.29 19.66 -4.98
CA ALA A 12 13.21 19.12 -5.80
C ALA A 12 13.42 19.51 -7.30
N PRO A 13 13.06 18.61 -8.25
CA PRO A 13 13.24 18.89 -9.66
C PRO A 13 12.38 20.07 -10.09
N SER A 14 12.89 20.95 -10.96
CA SER A 14 12.07 22.01 -11.53
C SER A 14 11.07 21.42 -12.52
N MET A 15 9.84 21.94 -12.53
CA MET A 15 8.80 21.48 -13.48
C MET A 15 9.20 21.70 -14.95
N ALA A 16 10.02 22.74 -15.25
CA ALA A 16 10.53 22.97 -16.59
C ALA A 16 11.46 21.82 -17.05
N ASN A 17 12.37 21.38 -16.19
CA ASN A 17 13.25 20.24 -16.47
C ASN A 17 12.45 18.92 -16.60
N VAL A 18 11.50 18.69 -15.69
CA VAL A 18 10.62 17.50 -15.78
C VAL A 18 9.87 17.46 -17.10
N ARG A 19 9.30 18.61 -17.54
CA ARG A 19 8.57 18.70 -18.81
C ARG A 19 9.48 18.44 -20.02
N GLU A 20 10.68 19.00 -20.03
CA GLU A 20 11.65 18.78 -21.11
C GLU A 20 12.00 17.28 -21.24
N ARG A 21 12.31 16.63 -20.13
CA ARG A 21 12.62 15.19 -20.09
C ARG A 21 11.44 14.35 -20.56
N LEU A 22 10.21 14.65 -20.10
CA LEU A 22 9.00 13.96 -20.55
C LEU A 22 8.79 14.08 -22.06
N GLN A 23 8.96 15.28 -22.64
CA GLN A 23 8.81 15.49 -24.08
C GLN A 23 9.87 14.72 -24.88
N GLN A 24 11.09 14.60 -24.36
CA GLN A 24 12.13 13.77 -24.97
C GLN A 24 11.75 12.28 -24.98
N TRP A 25 11.26 11.75 -23.85
CA TRP A 25 10.88 10.34 -23.75
C TRP A 25 9.62 9.99 -24.53
N LEU A 26 8.64 10.88 -24.56
CA LEU A 26 7.38 10.66 -25.29
C LEU A 26 7.48 10.99 -26.79
N GLY A 27 8.51 11.72 -27.20
CA GLY A 27 8.68 12.16 -28.58
C GLY A 27 7.61 13.15 -29.05
N ALA A 28 6.87 13.78 -28.12
CA ALA A 28 5.74 14.67 -28.42
C ALA A 28 5.65 15.82 -27.42
N PRO A 29 5.23 17.02 -27.85
CA PRO A 29 4.98 18.15 -26.96
C PRO A 29 3.84 17.87 -25.97
N ILE A 30 4.00 18.26 -24.70
CA ILE A 30 2.93 18.26 -23.70
C ILE A 30 2.14 19.54 -23.87
N VAL A 31 0.82 19.41 -24.10
CA VAL A 31 -0.11 20.53 -24.33
C VAL A 31 -0.97 20.82 -23.10
N ARG A 32 -1.18 19.84 -22.22
CA ARG A 32 -1.91 20.01 -20.96
C ARG A 32 -1.27 19.25 -19.83
N GLU A 33 -1.38 19.82 -18.63
CA GLU A 33 -1.02 19.21 -17.36
C GLU A 33 -2.21 19.36 -16.39
N PHE A 34 -2.52 18.29 -15.68
CA PHE A 34 -3.60 18.27 -14.70
C PHE A 34 -3.03 17.86 -13.35
N ALA A 35 -3.23 18.70 -12.35
CA ALA A 35 -2.87 18.36 -10.98
C ALA A 35 -3.68 17.15 -10.51
N VAL A 36 -3.04 16.26 -9.78
CA VAL A 36 -3.69 15.12 -9.12
C VAL A 36 -3.61 15.31 -7.62
N SER A 37 -4.76 15.19 -6.96
CA SER A 37 -4.86 15.18 -5.50
C SER A 37 -4.80 13.73 -5.00
N GLY A 38 -4.20 13.51 -3.83
CA GLY A 38 -4.11 12.19 -3.20
C GLY A 38 -2.71 11.61 -3.22
N GLY A 39 -2.62 10.37 -2.66
CA GLY A 39 -1.36 9.68 -2.42
C GLY A 39 -0.70 10.06 -1.10
N TYR A 40 -0.04 9.07 -0.48
CA TYR A 40 0.55 9.20 0.86
C TYR A 40 2.06 9.44 0.84
N THR A 41 2.67 9.45 -0.33
CA THR A 41 4.11 9.70 -0.50
C THR A 41 4.36 11.07 -1.12
N PRO A 42 5.50 11.72 -0.85
CA PRO A 42 5.80 13.07 -1.34
C PRO A 42 6.22 13.14 -2.82
N ALA A 43 6.11 12.08 -3.62
CA ALA A 43 6.40 12.12 -5.05
C ALA A 43 5.53 13.14 -5.77
N LEU A 44 6.07 13.82 -6.79
CA LEU A 44 5.24 14.63 -7.69
C LEU A 44 4.37 13.72 -8.54
N ARG A 45 3.09 14.06 -8.68
CA ARG A 45 2.12 13.33 -9.49
C ARG A 45 1.27 14.31 -10.27
N PHE A 46 1.10 14.04 -11.55
CA PHE A 46 0.22 14.83 -12.43
C PHE A 46 -0.15 14.01 -13.68
N ARG A 47 -1.23 14.37 -14.32
CA ARG A 47 -1.62 13.80 -15.61
C ARG A 47 -1.18 14.73 -16.73
N ILE A 48 -0.86 14.16 -17.88
CA ILE A 48 -0.46 14.89 -19.08
C ILE A 48 -1.32 14.51 -20.28
N GLU A 49 -1.41 15.44 -21.21
CA GLU A 49 -1.93 15.21 -22.55
C GLU A 49 -0.92 15.77 -23.56
N THR A 50 -0.56 14.98 -24.56
CA THR A 50 0.37 15.36 -25.61
C THR A 50 -0.37 16.02 -26.79
N ALA A 51 0.36 16.64 -27.69
CA ALA A 51 -0.20 17.23 -28.91
C ALA A 51 -0.83 16.19 -29.86
N SER A 52 -0.45 14.91 -29.75
CA SER A 52 -1.08 13.77 -30.46
C SER A 52 -2.38 13.29 -29.80
N GLY A 53 -2.71 13.80 -28.61
CA GLY A 53 -3.89 13.38 -27.83
C GLY A 53 -3.64 12.19 -26.89
N ASP A 54 -2.40 11.70 -26.83
CA ASP A 54 -2.03 10.64 -25.89
C ASP A 54 -2.03 11.18 -24.46
N ARG A 55 -2.49 10.35 -23.51
CA ARG A 55 -2.56 10.68 -22.10
C ARG A 55 -1.60 9.81 -21.28
N GLY A 56 -1.10 10.37 -20.19
CA GLY A 56 -0.26 9.64 -19.25
C GLY A 56 -0.41 10.16 -17.82
N PHE A 57 -0.16 9.27 -16.87
CA PHE A 57 0.00 9.59 -15.46
C PHE A 57 1.49 9.58 -15.11
N VAL A 58 1.99 10.69 -14.59
CA VAL A 58 3.41 10.90 -14.32
C VAL A 58 3.68 10.83 -12.82
N LYS A 59 4.70 10.06 -12.45
CA LYS A 59 5.30 10.05 -11.12
C LYS A 59 6.75 10.53 -11.21
N VAL A 60 7.17 11.45 -10.34
CA VAL A 60 8.56 11.95 -10.28
C VAL A 60 9.09 11.85 -8.86
N ALA A 61 10.26 11.27 -8.69
CA ALA A 61 10.91 11.19 -7.39
C ALA A 61 11.44 12.56 -6.95
N VAL A 62 11.25 12.90 -5.67
CA VAL A 62 11.66 14.17 -5.08
C VAL A 62 12.64 14.00 -3.91
N ASN A 63 12.86 12.79 -3.46
CA ASN A 63 13.76 12.45 -2.36
C ASN A 63 14.26 10.99 -2.47
N PRO A 64 15.24 10.56 -1.65
CA PRO A 64 15.77 9.20 -1.71
C PRO A 64 14.74 8.09 -1.49
N TYR A 65 13.72 8.33 -0.69
CA TYR A 65 12.64 7.34 -0.46
C TYR A 65 11.81 7.14 -1.74
N THR A 66 11.26 8.23 -2.31
CA THR A 66 10.46 8.17 -3.53
C THR A 66 11.26 7.68 -4.73
N ARG A 67 12.58 7.97 -4.76
CA ARG A 67 13.48 7.41 -5.78
C ARG A 67 13.53 5.89 -5.73
N ARG A 68 13.77 5.30 -4.55
CA ARG A 68 13.77 3.83 -4.41
C ARG A 68 12.42 3.22 -4.77
N ALA A 69 11.33 3.85 -4.32
CA ALA A 69 9.98 3.40 -4.62
C ALA A 69 9.69 3.40 -6.12
N LEU A 70 10.02 4.47 -6.86
CA LEU A 70 9.77 4.55 -8.29
C LEU A 70 10.64 3.56 -9.09
N ILE A 71 11.91 3.40 -8.73
CA ILE A 71 12.77 2.38 -9.37
C ILE A 71 12.17 1.00 -9.19
N ARG A 72 11.76 0.67 -7.96
CA ARG A 72 11.15 -0.63 -7.66
C ARG A 72 9.82 -0.82 -8.42
N GLU A 73 8.97 0.19 -8.45
CA GLU A 73 7.71 0.15 -9.21
C GLU A 73 7.96 -0.10 -10.71
N ALA A 74 8.95 0.57 -11.30
CA ALA A 74 9.32 0.37 -12.70
C ALA A 74 9.79 -1.06 -12.98
N GLU A 75 10.61 -1.63 -12.11
CA GLU A 75 11.09 -3.02 -12.22
C GLU A 75 9.94 -4.02 -12.17
N VAL A 76 9.05 -3.88 -11.19
CA VAL A 76 7.89 -4.75 -11.02
C VAL A 76 6.93 -4.65 -12.21
N LEU A 77 6.57 -3.42 -12.60
CA LEU A 77 5.67 -3.21 -13.73
C LEU A 77 6.26 -3.72 -15.04
N SER A 78 7.56 -3.54 -15.29
CA SER A 78 8.23 -4.08 -16.47
C SER A 78 8.14 -5.60 -16.52
N ALA A 79 8.36 -6.27 -15.37
CA ALA A 79 8.28 -7.72 -15.28
C ALA A 79 6.84 -8.23 -15.51
N LEU A 80 5.84 -7.62 -14.87
CA LEU A 80 4.44 -8.02 -14.98
C LEU A 80 3.86 -7.72 -16.37
N GLN A 81 4.26 -6.61 -16.99
CA GLN A 81 3.86 -6.27 -18.35
C GLN A 81 4.45 -7.25 -19.38
N ALA A 82 5.71 -7.70 -19.18
CA ALA A 82 6.33 -8.72 -20.02
C ALA A 82 5.61 -10.08 -19.91
N LEU A 83 4.96 -10.37 -18.79
CA LEU A 83 4.09 -11.54 -18.60
C LEU A 83 2.67 -11.34 -19.16
N GLY A 84 2.35 -10.14 -19.65
CA GLY A 84 1.01 -9.82 -20.20
C GLY A 84 -0.08 -9.70 -19.15
N MET A 85 0.26 -9.38 -17.88
CA MET A 85 -0.73 -9.28 -16.81
C MET A 85 -1.72 -8.13 -17.04
N PRO A 86 -3.04 -8.41 -17.08
CA PRO A 86 -4.04 -7.40 -17.43
C PRO A 86 -4.36 -6.42 -16.31
N PHE A 87 -4.04 -6.78 -15.07
CA PHE A 87 -4.37 -6.03 -13.86
C PHE A 87 -3.35 -4.95 -13.47
N VAL A 88 -2.29 -4.75 -14.27
CA VAL A 88 -1.32 -3.68 -14.04
C VAL A 88 -1.56 -2.48 -14.95
N PRO A 89 -1.24 -1.24 -14.55
CA PRO A 89 -1.24 -0.11 -15.46
C PRO A 89 -0.15 -0.31 -16.52
N GLN A 90 -0.40 0.15 -17.74
CA GLN A 90 0.64 0.14 -18.76
C GLN A 90 1.78 1.08 -18.37
N LEU A 91 3.01 0.57 -18.35
CA LEU A 91 4.22 1.37 -18.21
C LEU A 91 4.60 1.92 -19.60
N ILE A 92 4.41 3.23 -19.80
CA ILE A 92 4.61 3.90 -21.10
C ILE A 92 6.06 4.31 -21.28
N ALA A 93 6.67 4.92 -20.24
CA ALA A 93 8.05 5.37 -20.27
C ALA A 93 8.67 5.35 -18.88
N VAL A 94 9.99 5.12 -18.87
CA VAL A 94 10.83 5.21 -17.67
C VAL A 94 12.02 6.09 -18.00
N ASP A 95 12.22 7.17 -17.26
CA ASP A 95 13.46 7.94 -17.28
C ASP A 95 14.27 7.61 -16.02
N PRO A 96 15.39 6.89 -16.15
CA PRO A 96 16.18 6.40 -15.03
C PRO A 96 17.16 7.44 -14.46
N ASP A 97 16.77 8.72 -14.47
CA ASP A 97 17.63 9.77 -13.88
C ASP A 97 18.11 9.37 -12.48
N PRO A 98 19.41 9.50 -12.16
CA PRO A 98 19.96 8.96 -10.92
C PRO A 98 19.47 9.68 -9.66
N ILE A 99 18.92 10.88 -9.78
CA ILE A 99 18.43 11.68 -8.64
C ILE A 99 16.90 11.72 -8.61
N HIS A 100 16.29 12.03 -9.75
CA HIS A 100 14.86 12.22 -9.92
C HIS A 100 14.28 11.36 -11.04
N PRO A 101 14.32 10.01 -10.91
CA PRO A 101 13.68 9.15 -11.89
C PRO A 101 12.20 9.52 -12.04
N LEU A 102 11.67 9.33 -13.24
CA LEU A 102 10.26 9.51 -13.51
C LEU A 102 9.67 8.29 -14.25
N LEU A 103 8.40 8.06 -14.00
CA LEU A 103 7.59 7.06 -14.69
C LEU A 103 6.45 7.76 -15.40
N VAL A 104 6.12 7.29 -16.60
CA VAL A 104 4.88 7.60 -17.29
C VAL A 104 4.07 6.31 -17.38
N LEU A 105 2.91 6.31 -16.76
CA LEU A 105 1.97 5.21 -16.70
C LEU A 105 0.71 5.54 -17.48
N GLU A 106 -0.09 4.52 -17.76
CA GLU A 106 -1.46 4.66 -18.27
C GLU A 106 -2.26 5.67 -17.43
N ASP A 107 -2.99 6.55 -18.11
CA ASP A 107 -3.92 7.47 -17.46
C ASP A 107 -5.24 6.77 -17.15
N LEU A 108 -5.48 6.45 -15.90
CA LEU A 108 -6.68 5.80 -15.38
C LEU A 108 -7.71 6.81 -14.84
N GLY A 109 -7.60 8.09 -15.20
CA GLY A 109 -8.49 9.14 -14.70
C GLY A 109 -9.96 8.99 -15.07
N ASP A 110 -10.28 8.22 -16.10
CA ASP A 110 -11.66 7.92 -16.51
C ASP A 110 -12.18 6.58 -15.93
N ALA A 111 -11.37 5.85 -15.14
CA ALA A 111 -11.76 4.64 -14.45
C ALA A 111 -12.67 4.95 -13.25
N ARG A 112 -13.43 3.94 -12.79
CA ARG A 112 -14.20 4.03 -11.56
C ARG A 112 -13.32 3.68 -10.37
N TRP A 113 -13.16 4.60 -9.45
CA TRP A 113 -12.40 4.42 -8.21
C TRP A 113 -13.35 4.24 -7.02
N PRO A 114 -13.19 3.19 -6.19
CA PRO A 114 -13.93 3.07 -4.93
C PRO A 114 -13.42 4.08 -3.87
N PRO A 115 -14.17 4.37 -2.79
CA PRO A 115 -15.58 4.02 -2.65
C PRO A 115 -16.48 4.83 -3.60
N PRO A 116 -17.74 4.45 -3.87
CA PRO A 116 -18.49 3.39 -3.19
C PRO A 116 -18.15 1.99 -3.70
N TRP A 117 -18.14 1.04 -2.79
CA TRP A 117 -18.07 -0.36 -3.07
C TRP A 117 -19.46 -0.92 -3.34
N ASP A 118 -19.59 -1.82 -4.32
CA ASP A 118 -20.74 -2.70 -4.50
C ASP A 118 -20.25 -4.15 -4.64
N GLU A 119 -21.19 -5.08 -4.54
CA GLU A 119 -20.89 -6.51 -4.58
C GLU A 119 -20.15 -6.93 -5.85
N ALA A 120 -20.53 -6.38 -7.00
CA ALA A 120 -19.91 -6.69 -8.29
C ALA A 120 -18.45 -6.22 -8.36
N LEU A 121 -18.14 -5.05 -7.81
CA LEU A 121 -16.77 -4.53 -7.76
C LEU A 121 -15.92 -5.32 -6.77
N VAL A 122 -16.46 -5.67 -5.60
CA VAL A 122 -15.75 -6.51 -4.63
C VAL A 122 -15.41 -7.87 -5.25
N GLU A 123 -16.38 -8.54 -5.91
CA GLU A 123 -16.14 -9.84 -6.58
C GLU A 123 -15.12 -9.69 -7.73
N SER A 124 -15.18 -8.62 -8.50
CA SER A 124 -14.18 -8.33 -9.56
C SER A 124 -12.78 -8.20 -9.00
N VAL A 125 -12.61 -7.48 -7.87
CA VAL A 125 -11.32 -7.35 -7.20
C VAL A 125 -10.86 -8.70 -6.66
N LEU A 126 -11.71 -9.46 -5.99
CA LEU A 126 -11.37 -10.80 -5.48
C LEU A 126 -10.96 -11.76 -6.61
N SER A 127 -11.63 -11.67 -7.77
CA SER A 127 -11.25 -12.46 -8.95
C SER A 127 -9.87 -12.07 -9.49
N THR A 128 -9.59 -10.76 -9.57
CA THR A 128 -8.28 -10.24 -9.99
C THR A 128 -7.18 -10.64 -9.00
N LEU A 129 -7.46 -10.61 -7.69
CA LEU A 129 -6.49 -11.05 -6.67
C LEU A 129 -6.20 -12.56 -6.75
N ARG A 130 -7.19 -13.40 -7.10
CA ARG A 130 -6.92 -14.82 -7.37
C ARG A 130 -5.95 -14.99 -8.54
N GLU A 131 -6.17 -14.29 -9.65
CA GLU A 131 -5.24 -14.29 -10.80
C GLU A 131 -3.83 -13.80 -10.42
N LEU A 132 -3.76 -12.70 -9.65
CA LEU A 132 -2.52 -12.15 -9.13
C LEU A 132 -1.78 -13.20 -8.29
N HIS A 133 -2.46 -13.81 -7.33
CA HIS A 133 -1.88 -14.80 -6.42
C HIS A 133 -1.54 -16.15 -7.08
N GLU A 134 -2.04 -16.42 -8.29
CA GLU A 134 -1.64 -17.56 -9.12
C GLU A 134 -0.47 -17.23 -10.05
N THR A 135 -0.09 -15.95 -10.17
CA THR A 135 1.00 -15.50 -11.04
C THR A 135 2.36 -15.92 -10.45
N PRO A 136 3.16 -16.71 -11.18
CA PRO A 136 4.52 -17.03 -10.76
C PRO A 136 5.38 -15.75 -10.67
N THR A 137 6.20 -15.67 -9.63
CA THR A 137 7.07 -14.50 -9.46
C THR A 137 8.48 -14.86 -9.07
N THR A 138 9.43 -14.06 -9.57
CA THR A 138 10.85 -14.09 -9.18
C THR A 138 11.22 -12.85 -8.37
N LEU A 139 10.22 -12.08 -7.91
CA LEU A 139 10.46 -10.93 -7.05
C LEU A 139 11.12 -11.37 -5.74
N PRO A 140 11.84 -10.47 -5.05
CA PRO A 140 12.37 -10.73 -3.71
C PRO A 140 11.27 -11.17 -2.76
N SER A 141 11.67 -11.95 -1.74
CA SER A 141 10.75 -12.42 -0.69
C SER A 141 10.19 -11.26 0.15
N TYR A 142 9.09 -11.53 0.85
CA TYR A 142 8.51 -10.60 1.83
C TYR A 142 9.56 -10.05 2.80
N ALA A 143 10.38 -10.91 3.40
CA ALA A 143 11.40 -10.51 4.37
C ALA A 143 12.51 -9.61 3.78
N GLU A 144 12.77 -9.70 2.48
CA GLU A 144 13.74 -8.81 1.81
C GLU A 144 13.15 -7.44 1.49
N VAL A 145 11.86 -7.36 1.21
CA VAL A 145 11.16 -6.10 0.87
C VAL A 145 10.68 -5.38 2.14
N HIS A 146 10.27 -6.13 3.16
CA HIS A 146 9.65 -5.66 4.40
C HIS A 146 10.42 -6.10 5.66
N PRO A 147 11.71 -5.77 5.81
CA PRO A 147 12.55 -6.31 6.88
C PRO A 147 12.17 -5.83 8.30
N GLU A 148 11.36 -4.79 8.42
CA GLU A 148 11.01 -4.15 9.71
C GLU A 148 9.51 -4.29 10.06
N GLU A 149 8.74 -5.11 9.33
CA GLU A 149 7.29 -5.13 9.48
C GLU A 149 6.74 -6.29 10.33
N ASP A 150 7.60 -7.19 10.79
CA ASP A 150 7.20 -8.47 11.39
C ASP A 150 6.89 -8.44 12.89
N HIS A 151 6.82 -7.27 13.56
CA HIS A 151 6.80 -7.19 15.02
C HIS A 151 5.77 -6.22 15.62
N GLY A 152 4.57 -6.16 15.07
CA GLY A 152 3.56 -5.20 15.51
C GLY A 152 3.20 -5.30 17.00
N TRP A 153 2.70 -6.45 17.46
CA TRP A 153 2.35 -6.65 18.88
C TRP A 153 3.58 -6.77 19.80
N LEU A 154 4.72 -7.18 19.27
CA LEU A 154 5.98 -7.14 20.01
C LEU A 154 6.45 -5.71 20.24
N ASP A 155 6.28 -4.82 19.27
CA ASP A 155 6.61 -3.40 19.42
C ASP A 155 5.67 -2.74 20.44
N VAL A 156 4.38 -3.09 20.43
CA VAL A 156 3.43 -2.65 21.47
C VAL A 156 3.81 -3.20 22.85
N ALA A 157 4.34 -4.43 22.93
CA ALA A 157 4.82 -4.98 24.19
C ALA A 157 6.05 -4.24 24.73
N ALA A 158 6.93 -3.76 23.85
CA ALA A 158 8.12 -3.00 24.21
C ALA A 158 7.80 -1.55 24.61
N ASP A 159 6.86 -0.90 23.93
CA ASP A 159 6.37 0.45 24.23
C ASP A 159 4.85 0.53 24.05
N PRO A 160 4.05 0.23 25.08
CA PRO A 160 2.59 0.19 24.99
C PRO A 160 1.93 1.57 24.98
N GLN A 161 2.64 2.63 25.38
CA GLN A 161 2.01 3.93 25.62
C GLN A 161 1.38 4.55 24.38
N PRO A 162 2.03 4.58 23.20
CA PRO A 162 1.41 5.12 21.99
C PRO A 162 0.09 4.44 21.62
N PHE A 163 0.00 3.11 21.78
CA PHE A 163 -1.23 2.37 21.54
C PHE A 163 -2.31 2.66 22.59
N LEU A 164 -1.96 2.71 23.89
CA LEU A 164 -2.88 3.01 24.98
C LEU A 164 -3.46 4.43 24.89
N ASP A 165 -2.67 5.40 24.43
CA ASP A 165 -3.10 6.79 24.25
C ASP A 165 -4.20 6.95 23.18
N LEU A 166 -4.40 5.96 22.31
CA LEU A 166 -5.53 5.92 21.39
C LEU A 166 -6.88 5.69 22.09
N GLY A 167 -6.87 5.24 23.34
CA GLY A 167 -8.08 5.00 24.14
C GLY A 167 -8.99 3.89 23.62
N LEU A 168 -8.45 2.99 22.78
CA LEU A 168 -9.22 1.87 22.21
C LEU A 168 -9.39 0.73 23.23
N VAL A 169 -8.39 0.51 24.08
CA VAL A 169 -8.36 -0.51 25.12
C VAL A 169 -7.85 0.08 26.43
N SER A 170 -8.08 -0.62 27.56
CA SER A 170 -7.45 -0.27 28.84
C SER A 170 -6.11 -1.00 29.01
N GLY A 171 -5.23 -0.48 29.88
CA GLY A 171 -3.98 -1.17 30.24
C GLY A 171 -4.22 -2.57 30.79
N ALA A 172 -5.21 -2.74 31.67
CA ALA A 172 -5.56 -4.07 32.21
C ALA A 172 -6.05 -5.05 31.13
N TRP A 173 -6.74 -4.56 30.10
CA TRP A 173 -7.13 -5.39 28.96
C TRP A 173 -5.89 -5.80 28.15
N LEU A 174 -4.99 -4.84 27.89
CA LEU A 174 -3.76 -5.11 27.15
C LEU A 174 -2.90 -6.15 27.88
N ASP A 175 -2.68 -5.98 29.19
CA ASP A 175 -1.92 -6.92 30.04
C ASP A 175 -2.50 -8.34 29.95
N ALA A 176 -3.82 -8.48 29.92
CA ALA A 176 -4.49 -9.78 29.86
C ALA A 176 -4.46 -10.42 28.47
N SER A 177 -4.33 -9.63 27.40
CA SER A 177 -4.52 -10.10 26.00
C SER A 177 -3.21 -10.17 25.21
N LEU A 178 -2.20 -9.40 25.62
CA LEU A 178 -0.97 -9.19 24.84
C LEU A 178 -0.23 -10.49 24.51
N SER A 179 -0.14 -11.42 25.47
CA SER A 179 0.54 -12.70 25.24
C SER A 179 -0.14 -13.54 24.15
N THR A 180 -1.47 -13.51 24.06
CA THR A 180 -2.25 -14.20 23.01
C THR A 180 -2.02 -13.53 21.66
N LEU A 181 -2.05 -12.20 21.61
CA LEU A 181 -1.83 -11.41 20.38
C LEU A 181 -0.42 -11.65 19.83
N VAL A 182 0.61 -11.57 20.66
CA VAL A 182 2.01 -11.82 20.28
C VAL A 182 2.20 -13.28 19.83
N ALA A 183 1.59 -14.24 20.52
CA ALA A 183 1.72 -15.65 20.14
C ALA A 183 1.09 -15.93 18.78
N ALA A 184 -0.09 -15.36 18.48
CA ALA A 184 -0.74 -15.50 17.20
C ALA A 184 0.03 -14.80 16.06
N GLU A 185 0.51 -13.58 16.30
CA GLU A 185 1.35 -12.84 15.33
C GLU A 185 2.62 -13.61 14.94
N ARG A 186 3.30 -14.24 15.92
CA ARG A 186 4.50 -15.05 15.67
C ARG A 186 4.25 -16.33 14.86
N ASN A 187 3.02 -16.81 14.84
CA ASN A 187 2.64 -18.01 14.11
C ASN A 187 2.24 -17.72 12.66
N VAL A 188 2.18 -16.43 12.25
CA VAL A 188 1.84 -16.09 10.87
C VAL A 188 2.92 -16.61 9.92
N GLU A 189 2.52 -17.25 8.85
CA GLU A 189 3.42 -17.58 7.75
C GLU A 189 3.48 -16.37 6.79
N THR A 190 4.60 -15.66 6.79
CA THR A 190 4.83 -14.53 5.87
C THR A 190 5.44 -14.97 4.55
N ARG A 191 6.07 -16.15 4.52
CA ARG A 191 6.72 -16.69 3.35
C ARG A 191 5.71 -17.20 2.34
N GLY A 192 6.08 -17.10 1.07
CA GLY A 192 5.33 -17.61 -0.05
C GLY A 192 6.11 -17.48 -1.33
N SER A 193 5.64 -18.12 -2.38
CA SER A 193 6.24 -18.06 -3.72
C SER A 193 5.35 -17.40 -4.74
N THR A 194 4.22 -16.85 -4.29
CA THR A 194 3.24 -16.20 -5.15
C THR A 194 3.44 -14.68 -5.16
N LEU A 195 3.05 -14.05 -6.26
CA LEU A 195 3.04 -12.60 -6.34
C LEU A 195 2.06 -12.02 -5.32
N THR A 196 2.49 -11.02 -4.58
CA THR A 196 1.68 -10.23 -3.64
C THR A 196 1.94 -8.75 -3.86
N HIS A 197 0.95 -7.90 -3.61
CA HIS A 197 1.03 -6.45 -3.81
C HIS A 197 1.43 -5.68 -2.55
N PHE A 198 0.91 -6.07 -1.40
CA PHE A 198 1.14 -5.54 -0.04
C PHE A 198 0.72 -4.09 0.25
N ASP A 199 0.07 -3.41 -0.68
CA ASP A 199 -0.53 -2.09 -0.44
C ASP A 199 -1.91 -1.95 -1.09
N LEU A 200 -2.74 -3.00 -0.94
CA LEU A 200 -4.10 -3.00 -1.48
C LEU A 200 -5.00 -2.07 -0.66
N ARG A 201 -5.56 -1.07 -1.33
CA ARG A 201 -6.52 -0.10 -0.79
C ARG A 201 -7.37 0.47 -1.93
N SER A 202 -8.45 1.14 -1.59
CA SER A 202 -9.35 1.78 -2.56
C SER A 202 -8.66 2.77 -3.50
N ASP A 203 -7.66 3.49 -3.02
CA ASP A 203 -6.87 4.44 -3.81
C ASP A 203 -5.79 3.78 -4.70
N ASN A 204 -5.58 2.47 -4.54
CA ASN A 204 -4.69 1.66 -5.38
C ASN A 204 -5.46 0.68 -6.29
N LEU A 205 -6.79 0.73 -6.31
CA LEU A 205 -7.67 -0.15 -7.06
C LEU A 205 -8.66 0.65 -7.89
N CYS A 206 -8.79 0.35 -9.18
CA CYS A 206 -9.85 0.94 -9.99
C CYS A 206 -10.46 -0.06 -10.97
N GLN A 207 -11.70 0.19 -11.36
CA GLN A 207 -12.40 -0.55 -12.42
C GLN A 207 -12.29 0.23 -13.73
N SER A 208 -11.50 -0.29 -14.66
CA SER A 208 -11.37 0.21 -16.03
C SER A 208 -12.28 -0.57 -16.99
N GLN A 209 -12.27 -0.20 -18.27
CA GLN A 209 -13.00 -0.95 -19.32
C GLN A 209 -12.46 -2.37 -19.54
N ARG A 210 -11.18 -2.62 -19.21
CA ARG A 210 -10.52 -3.93 -19.35
C ARG A 210 -10.55 -4.78 -18.06
N GLY A 211 -11.19 -4.31 -17.02
CA GLY A 211 -11.26 -4.98 -15.72
C GLY A 211 -10.64 -4.15 -14.60
N VAL A 212 -10.39 -4.79 -13.48
CA VAL A 212 -9.71 -4.18 -12.33
C VAL A 212 -8.24 -3.91 -12.66
N VAL A 213 -7.77 -2.73 -12.30
CA VAL A 213 -6.36 -2.34 -12.40
C VAL A 213 -5.86 -1.98 -11.01
N ILE A 214 -4.70 -2.52 -10.65
CA ILE A 214 -4.01 -2.30 -9.39
C ILE A 214 -2.80 -1.43 -9.66
N ILE A 215 -2.61 -0.36 -8.90
CA ILE A 215 -1.50 0.60 -9.05
C ILE A 215 -0.62 0.63 -7.79
N ASP A 216 0.54 1.30 -7.86
CA ASP A 216 1.48 1.50 -6.75
C ASP A 216 2.22 0.21 -6.32
N TRP A 217 2.88 -0.44 -7.28
CA TRP A 217 3.52 -1.75 -7.16
C TRP A 217 4.89 -1.78 -6.43
N ASN A 218 5.28 -0.70 -5.78
CA ASN A 218 6.59 -0.59 -5.14
C ASN A 218 6.81 -1.52 -3.93
N PHE A 219 5.75 -2.07 -3.34
CA PHE A 219 5.82 -3.02 -2.22
C PHE A 219 5.67 -4.48 -2.63
N ALA A 220 5.44 -4.76 -3.91
CA ALA A 220 5.21 -6.11 -4.39
C ALA A 220 6.39 -7.05 -4.11
N CYS A 221 6.09 -8.29 -3.72
CA CYS A 221 7.07 -9.30 -3.38
C CYS A 221 6.55 -10.72 -3.61
N ALA A 222 7.40 -11.72 -3.39
CA ALA A 222 6.98 -13.10 -3.23
C ALA A 222 6.55 -13.31 -1.76
N GLY A 223 5.29 -13.62 -1.51
CA GLY A 223 4.75 -13.70 -0.16
C GLY A 223 3.54 -14.61 -0.01
N ASN A 224 2.91 -14.51 1.17
CA ASN A 224 1.67 -15.21 1.48
C ASN A 224 0.47 -14.39 0.99
N PRO A 225 -0.36 -14.89 0.07
CA PRO A 225 -1.51 -14.17 -0.48
C PRO A 225 -2.56 -13.77 0.56
N LEU A 226 -2.66 -14.49 1.69
CA LEU A 226 -3.57 -14.12 2.76
C LEU A 226 -3.19 -12.79 3.44
N LEU A 227 -1.92 -12.38 3.36
CA LEU A 227 -1.50 -11.08 3.87
C LEU A 227 -1.99 -9.92 2.99
N ASP A 228 -1.99 -10.09 1.66
CA ASP A 228 -2.62 -9.11 0.76
C ASP A 228 -4.09 -8.86 1.13
N LEU A 229 -4.85 -9.93 1.29
CA LEU A 229 -6.25 -9.86 1.71
C LEU A 229 -6.36 -9.27 3.13
N GLY A 230 -5.54 -9.75 4.07
CA GLY A 230 -5.55 -9.29 5.46
C GLY A 230 -5.33 -7.79 5.61
N PHE A 231 -4.43 -7.19 4.82
CA PHE A 231 -4.19 -5.75 4.83
C PHE A 231 -5.27 -4.94 4.10
N TRP A 232 -5.89 -5.51 3.04
CA TRP A 232 -6.95 -4.82 2.30
C TRP A 232 -8.28 -4.80 3.05
N LEU A 233 -8.71 -5.94 3.60
CA LEU A 233 -10.07 -6.15 4.09
C LEU A 233 -10.50 -5.20 5.23
N PRO A 234 -9.65 -4.81 6.20
CA PRO A 234 -9.99 -3.76 7.15
C PRO A 234 -10.33 -2.43 6.47
N SER A 235 -9.60 -2.06 5.42
CA SER A 235 -9.87 -0.84 4.64
C SER A 235 -11.19 -0.95 3.87
N LEU A 236 -11.45 -2.07 3.23
CA LEU A 236 -12.72 -2.36 2.57
C LEU A 236 -13.91 -2.21 3.53
N SER A 237 -13.79 -2.79 4.73
CA SER A 237 -14.85 -2.76 5.76
C SER A 237 -15.18 -1.35 6.23
N ILE A 238 -14.18 -0.50 6.50
CA ILE A 238 -14.42 0.89 6.93
C ILE A 238 -15.00 1.78 5.82
N GLU A 239 -14.93 1.34 4.58
CA GLU A 239 -15.51 2.01 3.39
C GLU A 239 -16.88 1.45 3.00
N GLY A 240 -17.47 0.59 3.84
CA GLY A 240 -18.82 0.06 3.67
C GLY A 240 -18.89 -1.25 2.89
N GLY A 241 -17.75 -1.89 2.60
CA GLY A 241 -17.70 -3.25 2.04
C GLY A 241 -17.85 -4.34 3.10
N PRO A 242 -17.78 -5.61 2.70
CA PRO A 242 -17.86 -6.76 3.62
C PRO A 242 -16.74 -6.75 4.67
N SER A 243 -17.01 -7.34 5.83
CA SER A 243 -16.00 -7.50 6.87
C SER A 243 -15.01 -8.64 6.53
N PRO A 244 -13.78 -8.60 7.08
CA PRO A 244 -12.76 -9.60 6.78
C PRO A 244 -13.22 -11.04 7.01
N GLU A 245 -13.87 -11.32 8.14
CA GLU A 245 -14.36 -12.67 8.48
C GLU A 245 -15.41 -13.20 7.50
N THR A 246 -16.16 -12.31 6.82
CA THR A 246 -17.13 -12.70 5.80
C THR A 246 -16.45 -13.23 4.54
N LEU A 247 -15.29 -12.70 4.19
CA LEU A 247 -14.60 -13.01 2.94
C LEU A 247 -13.54 -14.11 3.07
N ILE A 248 -12.79 -14.14 4.18
CA ILE A 248 -11.69 -15.09 4.38
C ILE A 248 -11.79 -15.90 5.68
N GLY A 249 -12.88 -15.75 6.46
CA GLY A 249 -13.04 -16.41 7.75
C GLY A 249 -12.24 -15.75 8.88
N GLU A 250 -12.11 -16.45 9.99
CA GLU A 250 -11.50 -15.90 11.20
C GLU A 250 -10.02 -15.58 11.04
N GLN A 251 -9.22 -16.48 10.43
CA GLN A 251 -7.79 -16.31 10.16
C GLN A 251 -7.03 -15.67 11.35
N PRO A 252 -6.99 -16.28 12.54
CA PRO A 252 -6.55 -15.62 13.76
C PRO A 252 -5.11 -15.11 13.72
N GLU A 253 -4.20 -15.82 13.05
CA GLU A 253 -2.80 -15.41 12.89
C GLU A 253 -2.67 -14.18 11.99
N ILE A 254 -3.40 -14.16 10.86
CA ILE A 254 -3.42 -13.03 9.93
C ILE A 254 -4.07 -11.81 10.59
N ALA A 255 -5.19 -12.01 11.29
CA ALA A 255 -5.88 -10.94 12.01
C ALA A 255 -4.99 -10.34 13.12
N ALA A 256 -4.24 -11.18 13.87
CA ALA A 256 -3.28 -10.72 14.84
C ALA A 256 -2.15 -9.91 14.18
N PHE A 257 -1.56 -10.41 13.10
CA PHE A 257 -0.47 -9.75 12.39
C PHE A 257 -0.90 -8.37 11.86
N VAL A 258 -2.03 -8.30 11.17
CA VAL A 258 -2.54 -7.04 10.61
C VAL A 258 -2.93 -6.05 11.71
N SER A 259 -3.60 -6.50 12.76
CA SER A 259 -3.93 -5.63 13.90
C SER A 259 -2.69 -5.15 14.65
N GLY A 260 -1.66 -6.00 14.81
CA GLY A 260 -0.37 -5.65 15.40
C GLY A 260 0.36 -4.59 14.59
N PHE A 261 0.43 -4.76 13.27
CA PHE A 261 1.02 -3.76 12.36
C PHE A 261 0.43 -2.36 12.57
N PHE A 262 -0.90 -2.25 12.63
CA PHE A 262 -1.55 -0.97 12.86
C PHE A 262 -1.44 -0.50 14.32
N ALA A 263 -1.48 -1.40 15.30
CA ALA A 263 -1.36 -1.05 16.71
C ALA A 263 -0.01 -0.40 17.06
N ALA A 264 1.08 -0.92 16.50
CA ALA A 264 2.42 -0.37 16.71
C ALA A 264 2.61 1.01 16.08
N ARG A 265 1.81 1.35 15.06
CA ARG A 265 2.03 2.54 14.21
C ARG A 265 1.02 3.65 14.42
N ALA A 266 -0.24 3.32 14.68
CA ALA A 266 -1.36 4.28 14.68
C ALA A 266 -1.23 5.38 15.74
N GLY A 267 -0.67 5.05 16.91
CA GLY A 267 -0.43 5.98 18.03
C GLY A 267 0.89 6.75 17.95
N GLN A 268 1.73 6.47 16.96
CA GLN A 268 3.01 7.16 16.80
C GLN A 268 2.83 8.63 16.35
N PRO A 269 3.82 9.50 16.56
CA PRO A 269 3.76 10.89 16.11
C PRO A 269 3.39 11.03 14.63
N PRO A 270 2.70 12.11 14.23
CA PRO A 270 2.37 12.36 12.83
C PRO A 270 3.62 12.39 11.95
N ILE A 271 3.50 11.87 10.72
CA ILE A 271 4.54 11.94 9.70
C ILE A 271 4.42 13.29 8.99
N PRO A 272 5.37 14.23 9.10
CA PRO A 272 5.23 15.57 8.54
C PRO A 272 4.96 15.59 7.02
N SER A 273 5.59 14.68 6.27
CA SER A 273 5.42 14.54 4.82
C SER A 273 4.17 13.76 4.41
N ALA A 274 3.45 13.14 5.37
CA ALA A 274 2.27 12.31 5.13
C ALA A 274 1.26 12.40 6.29
N PRO A 275 0.68 13.58 6.56
CA PRO A 275 -0.12 13.84 7.79
C PRO A 275 -1.39 13.01 7.88
N HIS A 276 -1.90 12.48 6.78
CA HIS A 276 -3.12 11.67 6.73
C HIS A 276 -2.91 10.20 7.10
N VAL A 277 -1.64 9.72 7.17
CA VAL A 277 -1.34 8.29 7.42
C VAL A 277 -1.82 7.84 8.79
N ARG A 278 -1.49 8.57 9.87
CA ARG A 278 -1.90 8.15 11.23
C ARG A 278 -3.42 8.12 11.44
N PRO A 279 -4.19 9.14 11.01
CA PRO A 279 -5.66 9.07 11.03
C PRO A 279 -6.25 7.87 10.27
N LEU A 280 -5.66 7.50 9.12
CA LEU A 280 -6.09 6.31 8.39
C LEU A 280 -5.76 5.03 9.17
N GLN A 281 -4.52 4.90 9.67
CA GLN A 281 -4.10 3.75 10.46
C GLN A 281 -4.95 3.53 11.72
N ILE A 282 -5.43 4.58 12.37
CA ILE A 282 -6.37 4.47 13.51
C ILE A 282 -7.69 3.81 13.07
N LYS A 283 -8.21 4.19 11.89
CA LYS A 283 -9.44 3.58 11.36
C LYS A 283 -9.21 2.12 10.99
N GLN A 284 -8.11 1.82 10.28
CA GLN A 284 -7.73 0.45 9.92
C GLN A 284 -7.50 -0.42 11.17
N LEU A 285 -6.86 0.12 12.20
CA LEU A 285 -6.67 -0.56 13.48
C LEU A 285 -8.00 -0.95 14.13
N ARG A 286 -9.00 -0.06 14.16
CA ARG A 286 -10.32 -0.37 14.71
C ARG A 286 -10.96 -1.55 13.99
N ALA A 287 -10.96 -1.56 12.67
CA ALA A 287 -11.51 -2.65 11.87
C ALA A 287 -10.71 -3.95 12.05
N ALA A 288 -9.37 -3.87 12.07
CA ALA A 288 -8.51 -5.02 12.29
C ALA A 288 -8.69 -5.62 13.69
N LEU A 289 -8.85 -4.80 14.73
CA LEU A 289 -9.16 -5.28 16.09
C LEU A 289 -10.54 -5.90 16.18
N ALA A 290 -11.57 -5.31 15.51
CA ALA A 290 -12.90 -5.89 15.47
C ALA A 290 -12.90 -7.30 14.87
N TRP A 291 -12.02 -7.57 13.92
CA TRP A 291 -11.80 -8.90 13.36
C TRP A 291 -10.92 -9.79 14.25
N ALA A 292 -9.77 -9.29 14.72
CA ALA A 292 -8.79 -10.09 15.45
C ALA A 292 -9.31 -10.58 16.83
N LEU A 293 -10.06 -9.74 17.56
CA LEU A 293 -10.48 -10.09 18.91
C LEU A 293 -11.42 -11.31 18.96
N PRO A 294 -12.49 -11.40 18.15
CA PRO A 294 -13.31 -12.62 18.09
C PRO A 294 -12.51 -13.81 17.59
N ALA A 295 -11.71 -13.67 16.53
CA ALA A 295 -10.91 -14.75 15.96
C ALA A 295 -9.94 -15.39 16.96
N LEU A 296 -9.47 -14.60 17.94
CA LEU A 296 -8.58 -15.04 19.01
C LEU A 296 -9.31 -15.40 20.32
N GLY A 297 -10.64 -15.36 20.35
CA GLY A 297 -11.43 -15.57 21.56
C GLY A 297 -11.23 -14.50 22.65
N LEU A 298 -10.74 -13.31 22.27
CA LEU A 298 -10.54 -12.19 23.17
C LEU A 298 -11.82 -11.37 23.33
N ARG A 299 -12.01 -10.82 24.52
CA ARG A 299 -13.21 -9.99 24.78
C ARG A 299 -13.10 -8.65 24.06
N PRO A 300 -14.12 -8.25 23.28
CA PRO A 300 -14.13 -6.94 22.65
C PRO A 300 -14.21 -5.84 23.73
N THR A 301 -13.58 -4.71 23.46
CA THR A 301 -13.70 -3.51 24.28
C THR A 301 -14.79 -2.59 23.76
N ARG A 302 -15.40 -1.79 24.61
CA ARG A 302 -16.51 -0.87 24.22
C ARG A 302 -16.14 0.12 23.11
N ASN A 303 -14.86 0.39 22.93
CA ASN A 303 -14.34 1.40 21.99
C ASN A 303 -13.84 0.81 20.66
N VAL A 304 -13.89 -0.52 20.50
CA VAL A 304 -13.52 -1.25 19.28
C VAL A 304 -14.76 -1.67 18.47
N SER A 305 -15.95 -1.64 19.08
CA SER A 305 -17.19 -1.87 18.32
C SER A 305 -17.37 -0.76 17.29
N ALA A 306 -17.49 -1.16 16.02
CA ALA A 306 -17.71 -0.30 14.88
C ALA A 306 -18.98 0.51 14.97
#